data_cb952934d520d6ff09154d854b38f191
#
_entry.id   cb952934d520d6ff09154d854b38f191
#
_cell.length_a   1.000
_cell.length_b   1.000
_cell.length_c   1.000
_cell.angle_alpha   90.00
_cell.angle_beta   90.00
_cell.angle_gamma   90.00
#
_symmetry.space_group_name_H-M   'P 1'
#
loop_
_entity.id
_entity.type
_entity.pdbx_description
1 polymer ?
#
loop_
_entity_poly.entity_id
_entity_poly.type
_entity_poly.pdbx_seq_one_letter_code
_entity_poly.pdbx_strand_id
1 'polypeptide(L)'
;MDDKLAADKFLAQVFLMAAPPGVKVAIRPIEKAVAAFKKDVFKDKKLLILFKSVENAKKAFDLGFPMKALQVGGLGNGTNKVMISNELSLSEQEAEMLEAMQNEGVAVTLQVTPKDPAFTLHDALKEVRGK
;
A
#
# COMPACT_ATOMS: atom_id res chain seq x y z
N MET A 1 -6.64 -3.92 -2.25
CA MET A 1 -6.52 -4.51 -3.59
C MET A 1 -5.45 -5.59 -3.58
N ASP A 2 -5.81 -6.82 -3.86
CA ASP A 2 -4.86 -7.93 -3.85
C ASP A 2 -5.42 -9.10 -4.67
N ASP A 3 -4.67 -9.55 -5.67
CA ASP A 3 -5.12 -10.61 -6.57
C ASP A 3 -5.20 -11.96 -5.87
N LYS A 4 -4.20 -12.28 -5.06
CA LYS A 4 -4.15 -13.56 -4.34
C LYS A 4 -5.23 -13.63 -3.26
N LEU A 5 -5.41 -12.55 -2.52
CA LEU A 5 -6.44 -12.48 -1.47
C LEU A 5 -7.83 -12.54 -2.07
N ALA A 6 -8.06 -11.87 -3.20
CA ALA A 6 -9.35 -11.89 -3.88
C ALA A 6 -9.70 -13.29 -4.41
N ALA A 7 -8.70 -14.09 -4.76
CA ALA A 7 -8.88 -15.46 -5.21
C ALA A 7 -9.04 -16.47 -4.07
N ASP A 8 -8.68 -16.09 -2.85
CA ASP A 8 -8.79 -16.95 -1.66
C ASP A 8 -10.10 -16.66 -0.93
N LYS A 9 -11.10 -17.47 -1.19
CA LYS A 9 -12.44 -17.29 -0.63
C LYS A 9 -12.48 -17.35 0.90
N PHE A 10 -11.63 -18.18 1.50
CA PHE A 10 -11.58 -18.31 2.96
C PHE A 10 -11.01 -17.05 3.61
N LEU A 11 -9.86 -16.58 3.14
CA LEU A 11 -9.23 -15.37 3.67
C LEU A 11 -10.10 -14.14 3.42
N ALA A 12 -10.69 -14.03 2.23
CA ALA A 12 -11.60 -12.93 1.93
C ALA A 12 -12.78 -12.89 2.92
N GLN A 13 -13.35 -14.05 3.26
CA GLN A 13 -14.42 -14.13 4.23
C GLN A 13 -13.98 -13.69 5.62
N VAL A 14 -12.77 -14.06 6.04
CA VAL A 14 -12.21 -13.62 7.32
C VAL A 14 -12.11 -12.10 7.39
N PHE A 15 -11.61 -11.46 6.34
CA PHE A 15 -11.50 -10.00 6.29
C PHE A 15 -12.86 -9.32 6.29
N LEU A 16 -13.84 -9.88 5.58
CA LEU A 16 -15.20 -9.34 5.56
C LEU A 16 -15.84 -9.40 6.94
N MET A 17 -15.62 -10.51 7.68
CA MET A 17 -16.15 -10.68 9.04
C MET A 17 -15.47 -9.78 10.06
N ALA A 18 -14.23 -9.36 9.80
CA ALA A 18 -13.47 -8.49 10.70
C ALA A 18 -13.78 -7.00 10.50
N ALA A 19 -14.65 -6.64 9.56
CA ALA A 19 -14.98 -5.24 9.31
C ALA A 19 -15.62 -4.57 10.52
N PRO A 20 -15.19 -3.36 10.89
CA PRO A 20 -15.85 -2.62 11.98
C PRO A 20 -17.30 -2.29 11.65
N PRO A 21 -18.16 -2.06 12.66
CA PRO A 21 -19.54 -1.66 12.41
C PRO A 21 -19.63 -0.41 11.55
N GLY A 22 -20.52 -0.44 10.56
CA GLY A 22 -20.71 0.68 9.65
C GLY A 22 -19.70 0.79 8.51
N VAL A 23 -18.70 -0.09 8.47
CA VAL A 23 -17.69 -0.12 7.41
C VAL A 23 -17.95 -1.30 6.49
N LYS A 24 -18.05 -1.02 5.20
CA LYS A 24 -18.14 -2.07 4.17
C LYS A 24 -16.75 -2.36 3.65
N VAL A 25 -16.39 -3.64 3.64
CA VAL A 25 -15.12 -4.11 3.12
C VAL A 25 -15.35 -4.79 1.78
N ALA A 26 -14.57 -4.44 0.79
CA ALA A 26 -14.58 -5.10 -0.51
C ALA A 26 -13.14 -5.54 -0.83
N ILE A 27 -12.99 -6.80 -1.20
CA ILE A 27 -11.70 -7.36 -1.60
C ILE A 27 -11.80 -7.66 -3.08
N ARG A 28 -10.92 -7.05 -3.86
CA ARG A 28 -10.96 -7.15 -5.32
C ARG A 28 -9.58 -7.35 -5.90
N PRO A 29 -9.47 -8.04 -7.03
CA PRO A 29 -8.24 -8.02 -7.82
C PRO A 29 -7.90 -6.59 -8.22
N ILE A 30 -6.61 -6.32 -8.37
CA ILE A 30 -6.13 -4.96 -8.62
C ILE A 30 -6.77 -4.36 -9.87
N GLU A 31 -6.80 -5.09 -10.96
CA GLU A 31 -7.36 -4.60 -12.23
C GLU A 31 -8.85 -4.24 -12.10
N LYS A 32 -9.63 -5.09 -11.42
CA LYS A 32 -11.06 -4.84 -11.21
C LYS A 32 -11.30 -3.66 -10.29
N ALA A 33 -10.48 -3.52 -9.25
CA ALA A 33 -10.59 -2.41 -8.31
C ALA A 33 -10.27 -1.08 -8.99
N VAL A 34 -9.21 -1.03 -9.80
CA VAL A 34 -8.84 0.17 -10.55
C VAL A 34 -9.94 0.53 -11.57
N ALA A 35 -10.48 -0.46 -12.28
CA ALA A 35 -11.56 -0.23 -13.24
C ALA A 35 -12.82 0.31 -12.55
N ALA A 36 -13.18 -0.22 -11.38
CA ALA A 36 -14.32 0.28 -10.62
C ALA A 36 -14.09 1.73 -10.17
N PHE A 37 -12.88 2.06 -9.74
CA PHE A 37 -12.54 3.42 -9.35
C PHE A 37 -12.65 4.39 -10.53
N LYS A 38 -12.17 4.01 -11.71
CA LYS A 38 -12.25 4.83 -12.91
C LYS A 38 -13.70 5.09 -13.37
N LYS A 39 -14.61 4.19 -13.03
CA LYS A 39 -16.05 4.33 -13.35
C LYS A 39 -16.83 5.13 -12.30
N ASP A 40 -16.13 5.74 -11.35
CA ASP A 40 -16.73 6.53 -10.26
C ASP A 40 -17.73 5.73 -9.40
N VAL A 41 -17.55 4.42 -9.30
CA VAL A 41 -18.42 3.56 -8.47
C VAL A 41 -18.41 4.01 -7.01
N PHE A 42 -17.30 4.60 -6.57
CA PHE A 42 -17.11 5.06 -5.19
C PHE A 42 -17.25 6.57 -5.03
N LYS A 43 -17.81 7.25 -6.01
CA LYS A 43 -18.06 8.68 -5.92
C LYS A 43 -18.92 8.97 -4.68
N ASP A 44 -18.60 10.05 -3.98
CA ASP A 44 -19.27 10.49 -2.75
C ASP A 44 -19.12 9.57 -1.55
N LYS A 45 -18.17 8.62 -1.60
CA LYS A 45 -17.86 7.74 -0.47
C LYS A 45 -16.47 8.03 0.08
N LYS A 46 -16.34 7.91 1.39
CA LYS A 46 -15.00 7.94 2.01
C LYS A 46 -14.40 6.55 1.87
N LEU A 47 -13.22 6.48 1.27
CA LEU A 47 -12.53 5.22 1.02
C LEU A 47 -11.20 5.18 1.75
N LEU A 48 -10.96 4.06 2.41
CA LEU A 48 -9.63 3.67 2.84
C LEU A 48 -9.20 2.51 1.95
N ILE A 49 -8.15 2.72 1.19
CA ILE A 49 -7.65 1.71 0.26
C ILE A 49 -6.36 1.12 0.82
N LEU A 50 -6.34 -0.18 0.95
CA LEU A 50 -5.23 -0.92 1.52
C LEU A 50 -4.60 -1.81 0.46
N PHE A 51 -3.27 -1.79 0.42
CA PHE A 51 -2.48 -2.69 -0.38
C PHE A 51 -1.65 -3.58 0.55
N LYS A 52 -1.57 -4.85 0.22
CA LYS A 52 -0.81 -5.80 1.03
C LYS A 52 0.70 -5.65 0.82
N SER A 53 1.11 -5.08 -0.30
CA SER A 53 2.53 -4.94 -0.62
C SER A 53 2.78 -3.68 -1.45
N VAL A 54 4.03 -3.25 -1.49
CA VAL A 54 4.46 -2.14 -2.34
C VAL A 54 4.23 -2.48 -3.81
N GLU A 55 4.47 -3.73 -4.19
CA GLU A 55 4.25 -4.20 -5.56
C GLU A 55 2.81 -4.03 -6.01
N ASN A 56 1.86 -4.35 -5.15
CA ASN A 56 0.43 -4.18 -5.45
C ASN A 56 0.07 -2.70 -5.64
N ALA A 57 0.60 -1.82 -4.78
CA ALA A 57 0.38 -0.38 -4.92
C ALA A 57 0.95 0.15 -6.24
N LYS A 58 2.17 -0.28 -6.59
CA LYS A 58 2.82 0.11 -7.84
C LYS A 58 2.03 -0.39 -9.05
N LYS A 59 1.53 -1.62 -9.00
CA LYS A 59 0.71 -2.19 -10.08
C LYS A 59 -0.57 -1.37 -10.28
N ALA A 60 -1.25 -1.01 -9.20
CA ALA A 60 -2.45 -0.18 -9.29
C ALA A 60 -2.13 1.20 -9.89
N PHE A 61 -1.03 1.80 -9.46
CA PHE A 61 -0.58 3.08 -9.98
C PHE A 61 -0.29 3.01 -11.49
N ASP A 62 0.41 1.96 -11.92
CA ASP A 62 0.74 1.76 -13.34
C ASP A 62 -0.52 1.53 -14.20
N LEU A 63 -1.57 0.97 -13.62
CA LEU A 63 -2.85 0.78 -14.29
C LEU A 63 -3.68 2.08 -14.35
N GLY A 64 -3.17 3.17 -13.79
CA GLY A 64 -3.81 4.47 -13.84
C GLY A 64 -4.67 4.83 -12.63
N PHE A 65 -4.50 4.13 -11.51
CA PHE A 65 -5.17 4.52 -10.27
C PHE A 65 -4.69 5.92 -9.84
N PRO A 66 -5.60 6.88 -9.62
CA PRO A 66 -5.22 8.26 -9.28
C PRO A 66 -4.78 8.36 -7.81
N MET A 67 -3.52 8.09 -7.57
CA MET A 67 -2.93 8.10 -6.24
C MET A 67 -2.19 9.40 -6.01
N LYS A 68 -2.57 10.17 -4.98
CA LYS A 68 -1.92 11.42 -4.62
C LYS A 68 -0.99 11.27 -3.43
N ALA A 69 -1.31 10.37 -2.53
CA ALA A 69 -0.53 10.10 -1.34
C ALA A 69 -0.56 8.62 -1.01
N LEU A 70 0.52 8.12 -0.48
CA LEU A 70 0.66 6.72 -0.07
C LEU A 70 1.36 6.67 1.27
N GLN A 71 0.71 6.04 2.26
CA GLN A 71 1.35 5.76 3.54
C GLN A 71 1.83 4.31 3.54
N VAL A 72 3.10 4.13 3.81
CA VAL A 72 3.68 2.80 3.98
C VAL A 72 3.67 2.47 5.47
N GLY A 73 2.88 1.49 5.83
CA GLY A 73 2.77 1.01 7.21
C GLY A 73 3.75 -0.12 7.49
N GLY A 74 3.36 -1.04 8.38
CA GLY A 74 4.24 -2.15 8.74
C GLY A 74 4.53 -3.08 7.57
N LEU A 75 5.77 -3.11 7.14
CA LEU A 75 6.28 -4.10 6.19
C LEU A 75 7.23 -5.02 6.95
N GLY A 76 6.92 -6.30 6.95
CA GLY A 76 7.70 -7.28 7.68
C GLY A 76 9.15 -7.36 7.23
N ASN A 77 10.02 -7.77 8.15
CA ASN A 77 11.42 -8.01 7.85
C ASN A 77 11.55 -9.23 6.91
N GLY A 78 12.62 -9.28 6.17
CA GLY A 78 12.88 -10.38 5.24
C GLY A 78 14.27 -10.33 4.66
N THR A 79 14.57 -11.30 3.82
CA THR A 79 15.85 -11.38 3.12
C THR A 79 16.00 -10.16 2.21
N ASN A 80 17.18 -9.56 2.21
CA ASN A 80 17.51 -8.38 1.39
C ASN A 80 16.70 -7.11 1.74
N LYS A 81 16.18 -7.04 2.97
CA LYS A 81 15.48 -5.84 3.45
C LYS A 81 16.31 -5.12 4.50
N VAL A 82 16.26 -3.81 4.47
CA VAL A 82 16.91 -2.94 5.44
C VAL A 82 15.85 -2.44 6.41
N MET A 83 16.13 -2.58 7.71
CA MET A 83 15.24 -2.11 8.76
C MET A 83 15.26 -0.57 8.83
N ILE A 84 14.12 0.05 8.65
CA ILE A 84 13.95 1.50 8.79
C ILE A 84 13.46 1.80 10.20
N SER A 85 12.55 0.99 10.72
CA SER A 85 12.09 1.04 12.10
C SER A 85 11.72 -0.38 12.53
N ASN A 86 11.28 -0.56 13.78
CA ASN A 86 10.99 -1.89 14.34
C ASN A 86 10.03 -2.74 13.52
N GLU A 87 9.06 -2.11 12.86
CA GLU A 87 8.02 -2.82 12.12
C GLU A 87 8.02 -2.48 10.64
N LEU A 88 9.07 -1.79 10.18
CA LEU A 88 9.14 -1.31 8.80
C LEU A 88 10.52 -1.60 8.23
N SER A 89 10.54 -2.47 7.23
CA SER A 89 11.75 -2.82 6.47
C SER A 89 11.46 -2.70 4.98
N LEU A 90 12.45 -2.26 4.23
CA LEU A 90 12.34 -2.12 2.77
C LEU A 90 13.47 -2.84 2.06
N SER A 91 13.13 -3.51 0.96
CA SER A 91 14.13 -3.96 0.02
C SER A 91 14.48 -2.80 -0.92
N GLU A 92 15.60 -2.93 -1.64
CA GLU A 92 15.97 -1.94 -2.64
C GLU A 92 14.92 -1.85 -3.75
N GLN A 93 14.36 -2.98 -4.16
CA GLN A 93 13.32 -3.01 -5.17
C GLN A 93 12.06 -2.28 -4.72
N GLU A 94 11.64 -2.49 -3.48
CA GLU A 94 10.50 -1.76 -2.92
C GLU A 94 10.78 -0.26 -2.85
N ALA A 95 11.99 0.12 -2.45
CA ALA A 95 12.41 1.51 -2.40
C ALA A 95 12.38 2.15 -3.79
N GLU A 96 12.84 1.44 -4.82
CA GLU A 96 12.79 1.92 -6.20
C GLU A 96 11.36 2.14 -6.69
N MET A 97 10.45 1.23 -6.35
CA MET A 97 9.04 1.37 -6.72
C MET A 97 8.41 2.60 -6.07
N LEU A 98 8.70 2.82 -4.79
CA LEU A 98 8.20 3.99 -4.07
C LEU A 98 8.79 5.29 -4.64
N GLU A 99 10.08 5.28 -4.97
CA GLU A 99 10.73 6.44 -5.58
C GLU A 99 10.11 6.77 -6.94
N ALA A 100 9.84 5.75 -7.76
CA ALA A 100 9.19 5.94 -9.06
C ALA A 100 7.80 6.58 -8.88
N MET A 101 7.02 6.14 -7.92
CA MET A 101 5.72 6.74 -7.64
C MET A 101 5.86 8.18 -7.13
N GLN A 102 6.82 8.44 -6.25
CA GLN A 102 7.05 9.79 -5.73
C GLN A 102 7.49 10.75 -6.83
N ASN A 103 8.31 10.31 -7.76
CA ASN A 103 8.73 11.10 -8.91
C ASN A 103 7.57 11.46 -9.84
N GLU A 104 6.51 10.66 -9.83
CA GLU A 104 5.30 10.92 -10.61
C GLU A 104 4.26 11.76 -9.84
N GLY A 105 4.59 12.22 -8.64
CA GLY A 105 3.75 13.12 -7.87
C GLY A 105 3.03 12.52 -6.66
N VAL A 106 3.31 11.26 -6.32
CA VAL A 106 2.72 10.63 -5.13
C VAL A 106 3.51 11.04 -3.90
N ALA A 107 2.85 11.58 -2.89
CA ALA A 107 3.48 11.88 -1.61
C ALA A 107 3.60 10.58 -0.79
N VAL A 108 4.82 10.08 -0.61
CA VAL A 108 5.09 8.84 0.10
C VAL A 108 5.56 9.14 1.52
N THR A 109 4.89 8.57 2.51
CA THR A 109 5.23 8.69 3.93
C THR A 109 5.34 7.31 4.55
N LEU A 110 6.37 7.09 5.35
CA LEU A 110 6.57 5.81 6.04
C LEU A 110 6.27 5.99 7.52
N GLN A 111 5.18 5.38 7.97
CA GLN A 111 4.72 5.50 9.35
C GLN A 111 3.78 4.33 9.65
N VAL A 112 4.05 3.60 10.72
CA VAL A 112 3.24 2.43 11.08
C VAL A 112 1.94 2.85 11.75
N THR A 113 2.03 3.67 12.80
CA THR A 113 0.86 4.21 13.51
C THR A 113 1.02 5.72 13.71
N PRO A 114 -0.08 6.45 14.01
CA PRO A 114 0.02 7.89 14.29
C PRO A 114 0.93 8.26 15.44
N LYS A 115 1.21 7.32 16.35
CA LYS A 115 2.10 7.53 17.49
C LYS A 115 3.56 7.32 17.16
N ASP A 116 3.86 6.68 16.05
CA ASP A 116 5.23 6.40 15.64
C ASP A 116 5.83 7.57 14.86
N PRO A 117 7.17 7.69 14.84
CA PRO A 117 7.81 8.69 13.99
C PRO A 117 7.46 8.46 12.51
N ALA A 118 7.20 9.53 11.79
CA ALA A 118 7.01 9.49 10.35
C ALA A 118 8.36 9.73 9.65
N PHE A 119 8.67 8.90 8.66
CA PHE A 119 9.88 9.04 7.86
C PHE A 119 9.51 9.45 6.44
N THR A 120 10.35 10.28 5.84
CA THR A 120 10.20 10.58 4.41
C THR A 120 10.81 9.45 3.60
N LEU A 121 10.41 9.34 2.35
CA LEU A 121 11.04 8.37 1.45
C LEU A 121 12.55 8.67 1.30
N HIS A 122 12.92 9.94 1.29
CA HIS A 122 14.32 10.36 1.21
C HIS A 122 15.15 9.78 2.36
N ASP A 123 14.62 9.86 3.60
CA ASP A 123 15.29 9.28 4.77
C ASP A 123 15.43 7.75 4.64
N ALA A 124 14.36 7.09 4.19
CA ALA A 124 14.38 5.64 4.00
C ALA A 124 15.37 5.23 2.91
N LEU A 125 15.46 5.97 1.81
CA LEU A 125 16.41 5.71 0.74
C LEU A 125 17.84 5.83 1.22
N LYS A 126 18.14 6.76 2.11
CA LYS A 126 19.46 6.89 2.71
C LYS A 126 19.84 5.64 3.49
N GLU A 127 18.91 5.08 4.26
CA GLU A 127 19.14 3.86 5.02
C GLU A 127 19.36 2.65 4.10
N VAL A 128 18.56 2.53 3.05
CA VAL A 128 18.65 1.40 2.11
C VAL A 128 19.91 1.47 1.25
N ARG A 129 20.26 2.67 0.75
CA ARG A 129 21.36 2.87 -0.20
C ARG A 129 22.66 3.34 0.45
N GLY A 130 22.57 3.86 1.66
CA GLY A 130 23.73 4.38 2.39
C GLY A 130 24.61 3.28 2.99
N LYS A 131 24.23 2.05 2.78
CA LYS A 131 24.99 0.88 3.20
C LYS A 131 25.49 0.12 1.96
#